data_eabbe4538bf6de0a03e10ba55277fa31
#
_entry.id   eabbe4538bf6de0a03e10ba55277fa31
#
_cell.length_a   1.000
_cell.length_b   1.000
_cell.length_c   1.000
_cell.angle_alpha   90.00
_cell.angle_beta   90.00
_cell.angle_gamma   90.00
#
_symmetry.space_group_name_H-M   'P 1'
#
loop_
_entity.id
_entity.type
_entity.pdbx_description
1 polymer ?
#
loop_
_entity_poly.entity_id
_entity_poly.type
_entity_poly.pdbx_seq_one_letter_code
_entity_poly.pdbx_strand_id
1 'polypeptide(L)'
;SVRDAYAEEGYILGERTNVGINRVTGQAEGRALYQAEVVEEAKFKVKMFLENYELYQMKLLLYILKEIDEGYIALGSAATRGYGQMGVEQISMTFREYRNNVQNLRGVISTLEVPLEEGCKDKDNPFCKEANWKNLKVEDALEKLAGVDVRLELKKQKEDKKNETDRKK
;
A
#
# COMPACT_ATOMS: atom_id res chain seq x y z
N SER A 1 -1.71 -9.03 -3.32
CA SER A 1 -1.08 -8.80 -4.64
C SER A 1 -1.23 -7.35 -5.07
N VAL A 2 -0.27 -6.84 -5.82
CA VAL A 2 -0.31 -5.52 -6.46
C VAL A 2 -0.41 -5.76 -7.96
N ARG A 3 -1.30 -5.05 -8.64
CA ARG A 3 -1.44 -5.12 -10.10
C ARG A 3 -0.55 -4.07 -10.75
N ASP A 4 -0.25 -4.30 -12.04
CA ASP A 4 0.46 -3.34 -12.85
C ASP A 4 -0.29 -2.00 -12.87
N ALA A 5 0.46 -0.92 -12.76
CA ALA A 5 -0.04 0.44 -12.82
C ALA A 5 0.58 1.14 -14.02
N TYR A 6 -0.27 1.56 -14.94
CA TYR A 6 0.14 2.31 -16.14
C TYR A 6 -0.12 3.79 -15.90
N ALA A 7 0.72 4.62 -16.48
CA ALA A 7 0.49 6.06 -16.48
C ALA A 7 -0.81 6.39 -17.21
N GLU A 8 -1.60 7.28 -16.65
CA GLU A 8 -2.77 7.85 -17.34
C GLU A 8 -2.32 8.80 -18.46
N GLU A 9 -3.21 9.14 -19.37
CA GLU A 9 -2.93 10.10 -20.46
C GLU A 9 -2.47 11.45 -19.89
N GLY A 10 -1.55 12.12 -20.60
CA GLY A 10 -1.04 13.43 -20.20
C GLY A 10 0.22 13.39 -19.32
N TYR A 11 0.92 12.25 -19.26
CA TYR A 11 2.23 12.20 -18.59
C TYR A 11 3.30 13.00 -19.35
N ILE A 12 4.28 13.51 -18.63
CA ILE A 12 5.39 14.29 -19.16
C ILE A 12 6.68 13.49 -19.01
N LEU A 13 7.42 13.35 -20.12
CA LEU A 13 8.75 12.76 -20.12
C LEU A 13 9.81 13.85 -20.18
N GLY A 14 10.88 13.67 -19.43
CA GLY A 14 12.07 14.50 -19.46
C GLY A 14 13.33 13.67 -19.69
N GLU A 15 14.42 14.34 -20.02
CA GLU A 15 15.73 13.71 -20.15
C GLU A 15 16.67 14.20 -19.05
N ARG A 16 17.38 13.27 -18.43
CA ARG A 16 18.41 13.56 -17.42
C ARG A 16 19.75 13.03 -17.88
N THR A 17 20.72 13.93 -17.93
CA THR A 17 22.10 13.55 -18.23
C THR A 17 22.79 13.14 -16.93
N ASN A 18 23.34 11.95 -16.92
CA ASN A 18 24.11 11.40 -15.79
C ASN A 18 25.56 11.19 -16.20
N VAL A 19 26.47 11.26 -15.22
CA VAL A 19 27.89 10.99 -15.42
C VAL A 19 28.34 9.85 -14.53
N GLY A 20 29.07 8.90 -15.11
CA GLY A 20 29.76 7.86 -14.35
C GLY A 20 31.03 8.43 -13.72
N ILE A 21 31.16 8.33 -12.41
CA ILE A 21 32.35 8.75 -11.64
C ILE A 21 33.12 7.51 -11.21
N ASN A 22 34.40 7.46 -11.53
CA ASN A 22 35.30 6.42 -11.05
C ASN A 22 35.48 6.56 -9.54
N ARG A 23 35.19 5.51 -8.80
CA ARG A 23 35.23 5.52 -7.32
C ARG A 23 36.65 5.66 -6.73
N VAL A 24 37.66 5.31 -7.49
CA VAL A 24 39.04 5.37 -7.04
C VAL A 24 39.67 6.74 -7.28
N THR A 25 39.44 7.28 -8.49
CA THR A 25 40.05 8.55 -8.93
C THR A 25 39.18 9.76 -8.65
N GLY A 26 37.88 9.56 -8.39
CA GLY A 26 36.90 10.65 -8.23
C GLY A 26 36.64 11.45 -9.52
N GLN A 27 37.21 11.04 -10.64
CA GLN A 27 37.05 11.71 -11.94
C GLN A 27 35.97 11.06 -12.79
N ALA A 28 35.39 11.84 -13.70
CA ALA A 28 34.49 11.30 -14.71
C ALA A 28 35.25 10.29 -15.59
N GLU A 29 34.70 9.11 -15.75
CA GLU A 29 35.25 8.10 -16.63
C GLU A 29 35.02 8.53 -18.09
N GLY A 30 36.08 8.50 -18.93
CA GLY A 30 35.96 9.02 -20.28
C GLY A 30 34.78 8.45 -21.08
N ARG A 31 33.91 9.32 -21.61
CA ARG A 31 32.62 9.01 -22.28
C ARG A 31 31.55 8.40 -21.38
N ALA A 32 31.61 8.59 -20.07
CA ALA A 32 30.62 8.10 -19.13
C ALA A 32 29.37 8.99 -18.98
N LEU A 33 29.15 9.91 -19.92
CA LEU A 33 27.89 10.65 -20.05
C LEU A 33 26.84 9.73 -20.67
N TYR A 34 25.73 9.56 -20.00
CA TYR A 34 24.55 8.86 -20.56
C TYR A 34 23.28 9.64 -20.25
N GLN A 35 22.36 9.61 -21.19
CA GLN A 35 21.05 10.19 -21.03
C GLN A 35 20.09 9.09 -20.56
N ALA A 36 19.24 9.44 -19.62
CA ALA A 36 18.16 8.60 -19.18
C ALA A 36 16.83 9.36 -19.35
N GLU A 37 15.90 8.74 -20.00
CA GLU A 37 14.52 9.21 -20.05
C GLU A 37 13.87 8.97 -18.70
N VAL A 38 13.20 9.97 -18.17
CA VAL A 38 12.53 9.94 -16.89
C VAL A 38 11.10 10.47 -17.02
N VAL A 39 10.22 9.93 -16.20
CA VAL A 39 8.86 10.46 -16.05
C VAL A 39 8.96 11.64 -15.08
N GLU A 40 8.66 12.86 -15.55
CA GLU A 40 8.65 14.07 -14.72
C GLU A 40 7.30 14.26 -14.02
N GLU A 41 6.21 14.05 -14.76
CA GLU A 41 4.86 14.11 -14.22
C GLU A 41 4.03 12.95 -14.80
N ALA A 42 3.36 12.19 -13.95
CA ALA A 42 2.40 11.19 -14.34
C ALA A 42 1.43 10.86 -13.20
N LYS A 43 0.22 10.45 -13.57
CA LYS A 43 -0.73 9.85 -12.64
C LYS A 43 -0.84 8.36 -12.89
N PHE A 44 -0.83 7.59 -11.81
CA PHE A 44 -0.93 6.13 -11.87
C PHE A 44 -2.13 5.65 -11.06
N LYS A 45 -2.94 4.80 -11.66
CA LYS A 45 -4.02 4.11 -10.96
C LYS A 45 -3.57 2.74 -10.51
N VAL A 46 -3.21 2.65 -9.24
CA VAL A 46 -2.73 1.40 -8.63
C VAL A 46 -3.91 0.63 -8.05
N LYS A 47 -3.95 -0.69 -8.28
CA LYS A 47 -4.89 -1.61 -7.64
C LYS A 47 -4.14 -2.62 -6.78
N MET A 48 -4.54 -2.71 -5.52
CA MET A 48 -3.98 -3.66 -4.56
C MET A 48 -5.08 -4.57 -4.03
N PHE A 49 -4.77 -5.85 -3.87
CA PHE A 49 -5.68 -6.86 -3.33
C PHE A 49 -5.05 -7.52 -2.13
N LEU A 50 -5.77 -7.52 -1.01
CA LEU A 50 -5.43 -8.26 0.18
C LEU A 50 -6.48 -9.34 0.39
N GLU A 51 -6.03 -10.58 0.59
CA GLU A 51 -6.87 -11.72 0.88
C GLU A 51 -6.54 -12.23 2.28
N ASN A 52 -7.56 -12.72 3.00
CA ASN A 52 -7.40 -13.24 4.36
C ASN A 52 -6.67 -12.27 5.30
N TYR A 53 -7.01 -10.99 5.19
CA TYR A 53 -6.34 -9.91 5.92
C TYR A 53 -7.00 -9.62 7.27
N GLU A 54 -6.20 -9.09 8.17
CA GLU A 54 -6.62 -8.48 9.43
C GLU A 54 -6.63 -6.94 9.31
N LEU A 55 -7.46 -6.25 10.07
CA LEU A 55 -7.56 -4.78 9.98
C LEU A 55 -6.23 -4.06 10.27
N TYR A 56 -5.39 -4.60 11.15
CA TYR A 56 -4.07 -4.02 11.42
C TYR A 56 -3.13 -4.06 10.20
N GLN A 57 -3.24 -5.08 9.34
CA GLN A 57 -2.45 -5.17 8.10
C GLN A 57 -2.87 -4.09 7.11
N MET A 58 -4.17 -3.79 7.04
CA MET A 58 -4.68 -2.67 6.26
C MET A 58 -4.13 -1.33 6.80
N LYS A 59 -4.12 -1.16 8.13
CA LYS A 59 -3.56 0.04 8.75
C LYS A 59 -2.05 0.18 8.47
N LEU A 60 -1.29 -0.92 8.50
CA LEU A 60 0.13 -0.90 8.11
C LEU A 60 0.33 -0.49 6.66
N LEU A 61 -0.51 -0.97 5.76
CA LEU A 61 -0.47 -0.56 4.35
C LEU A 61 -0.72 0.95 4.20
N LEU A 62 -1.69 1.50 4.93
CA LEU A 62 -1.95 2.94 4.93
C LEU A 62 -0.77 3.76 5.48
N TYR A 63 -0.04 3.25 6.48
CA TYR A 63 1.18 3.90 6.94
C TYR A 63 2.26 3.92 5.84
N ILE A 64 2.42 2.84 5.09
CA ILE A 64 3.36 2.80 3.96
C ILE A 64 2.96 3.83 2.90
N LEU A 65 1.67 3.93 2.58
CA LEU A 65 1.18 4.94 1.63
C LEU A 65 1.41 6.36 2.15
N LYS A 66 1.28 6.59 3.45
CA LYS A 66 1.60 7.87 4.07
C LYS A 66 3.09 8.22 3.95
N GLU A 67 3.98 7.28 4.22
CA GLU A 67 5.43 7.46 4.07
C GLU A 67 5.82 7.77 2.61
N ILE A 68 5.09 7.20 1.63
CA ILE A 68 5.27 7.53 0.21
C ILE A 68 4.80 8.96 -0.06
N ASP A 69 3.63 9.35 0.45
CA ASP A 69 3.06 10.68 0.26
C ASP A 69 3.91 11.79 0.89
N GLU A 70 4.46 11.52 2.06
CA GLU A 70 5.40 12.42 2.76
C GLU A 70 6.82 12.42 2.16
N GLY A 71 7.09 11.57 1.15
CA GLY A 71 8.36 11.51 0.43
C GLY A 71 9.49 10.74 1.14
N TYR A 72 9.20 10.04 2.25
CA TYR A 72 10.18 9.19 2.92
C TYR A 72 10.49 7.90 2.14
N ILE A 73 9.56 7.43 1.33
CA ILE A 73 9.71 6.24 0.50
C ILE A 73 9.58 6.64 -0.96
N ALA A 74 10.64 6.46 -1.73
CA ALA A 74 10.65 6.63 -3.17
C ALA A 74 10.39 5.28 -3.87
N LEU A 75 9.59 5.30 -4.94
CA LEU A 75 9.24 4.11 -5.71
C LEU A 75 10.01 4.08 -7.04
N GLY A 76 10.44 2.89 -7.43
CA GLY A 76 11.11 2.66 -8.70
C GLY A 76 12.63 2.62 -8.65
N SER A 77 13.25 2.75 -9.81
CA SER A 77 14.70 2.68 -9.97
C SER A 77 15.36 4.00 -9.56
N ALA A 78 16.61 3.92 -9.13
CA ALA A 78 17.46 5.08 -8.84
C ALA A 78 16.94 6.02 -7.72
N ALA A 79 16.16 5.51 -6.77
CA ALA A 79 15.66 6.26 -5.61
C ALA A 79 16.79 6.98 -4.84
N THR A 80 17.97 6.36 -4.71
CA THR A 80 19.16 6.97 -4.09
C THR A 80 19.71 8.19 -4.83
N ARG A 81 19.24 8.45 -6.05
CA ARG A 81 19.63 9.60 -6.90
C ARG A 81 18.52 10.65 -7.01
N GLY A 82 17.49 10.58 -6.13
CA GLY A 82 16.40 11.53 -6.08
C GLY A 82 15.26 11.28 -7.05
N TYR A 83 15.20 10.07 -7.66
CA TYR A 83 14.07 9.68 -8.51
C TYR A 83 12.99 8.95 -7.70
N GLY A 84 11.78 8.85 -8.28
CA GLY A 84 10.70 8.03 -7.76
C GLY A 84 9.93 8.67 -6.60
N GLN A 85 9.98 9.99 -6.44
CA GLN A 85 9.13 10.72 -5.52
C GLN A 85 7.69 10.69 -6.03
N MET A 86 6.75 10.27 -5.19
CA MET A 86 5.33 10.16 -5.54
C MET A 86 4.48 10.70 -4.40
N GLY A 87 3.31 11.25 -4.74
CA GLY A 87 2.25 11.58 -3.80
C GLY A 87 1.05 10.65 -3.97
N VAL A 88 0.20 10.56 -2.96
CA VAL A 88 -1.02 9.76 -2.96
C VAL A 88 -2.22 10.71 -2.99
N GLU A 89 -2.84 10.89 -4.16
CA GLU A 89 -3.97 11.82 -4.28
C GLU A 89 -5.23 11.32 -3.57
N GLN A 90 -5.62 10.07 -3.82
CA GLN A 90 -6.85 9.50 -3.30
C GLN A 90 -6.75 7.99 -3.09
N ILE A 91 -7.42 7.51 -2.08
CA ILE A 91 -7.56 6.09 -1.76
C ILE A 91 -9.04 5.70 -1.79
N SER A 92 -9.33 4.60 -2.43
CA SER A 92 -10.64 3.95 -2.34
C SER A 92 -10.43 2.51 -1.89
N MET A 93 -11.15 2.09 -0.86
CA MET A 93 -11.06 0.74 -0.30
C MET A 93 -12.41 0.06 -0.35
N THR A 94 -12.40 -1.18 -0.80
CA THR A 94 -13.56 -2.07 -0.79
C THR A 94 -13.23 -3.27 0.08
N PHE A 95 -13.97 -3.43 1.15
CA PHE A 95 -13.89 -4.58 2.05
C PHE A 95 -14.95 -5.58 1.64
N ARG A 96 -14.58 -6.84 1.44
CA ARG A 96 -15.51 -7.91 1.11
C ARG A 96 -15.40 -9.04 2.10
N GLU A 97 -16.55 -9.51 2.57
CA GLU A 97 -16.66 -10.65 3.46
C GLU A 97 -17.63 -11.67 2.85
N TYR A 98 -17.18 -12.91 2.77
CA TYR A 98 -17.91 -14.00 2.18
C TYR A 98 -18.51 -14.97 3.20
N ARG A 99 -18.29 -14.73 4.49
CA ARG A 99 -18.86 -15.55 5.58
C ARG A 99 -20.25 -15.03 5.96
N ASN A 100 -21.22 -15.92 5.99
CA ASN A 100 -22.63 -15.58 6.21
C ASN A 100 -22.93 -14.95 7.58
N ASN A 101 -22.14 -15.25 8.61
CA ASN A 101 -22.43 -14.84 9.99
C ASN A 101 -21.69 -13.58 10.43
N VAL A 102 -20.99 -12.90 9.52
CA VAL A 102 -20.23 -11.69 9.84
C VAL A 102 -21.02 -10.47 9.43
N GLN A 103 -21.36 -9.61 10.39
CA GLN A 103 -22.04 -8.33 10.15
C GLN A 103 -21.04 -7.17 10.06
N ASN A 104 -19.93 -7.28 10.76
CA ASN A 104 -18.89 -6.25 10.81
C ASN A 104 -17.52 -6.91 10.66
N LEU A 105 -16.59 -6.24 9.96
CA LEU A 105 -15.18 -6.60 10.05
C LEU A 105 -14.62 -6.11 11.38
N ARG A 106 -13.93 -6.99 12.08
CA ARG A 106 -13.29 -6.70 13.36
C ARG A 106 -11.80 -7.05 13.30
N GLY A 107 -10.98 -6.26 13.97
CA GLY A 107 -9.62 -6.68 14.31
C GLY A 107 -9.62 -7.74 15.41
N VAL A 108 -8.52 -8.43 15.58
CA VAL A 108 -8.40 -9.50 16.62
C VAL A 108 -8.56 -8.95 18.03
N ILE A 109 -8.08 -7.72 18.29
CA ILE A 109 -8.15 -7.04 19.59
C ILE A 109 -8.86 -5.68 19.46
N SER A 110 -8.96 -5.13 18.24
CA SER A 110 -9.48 -3.79 18.06
C SER A 110 -10.98 -3.70 18.38
N THR A 111 -11.37 -2.57 18.94
CA THR A 111 -12.78 -2.24 19.17
C THR A 111 -13.46 -1.69 17.92
N LEU A 112 -12.70 -1.47 16.85
CA LEU A 112 -13.23 -0.94 15.60
C LEU A 112 -14.08 -1.99 14.91
N GLU A 113 -15.28 -1.60 14.53
CA GLU A 113 -16.19 -2.38 13.70
C GLU A 113 -16.43 -1.62 12.39
N VAL A 114 -16.17 -2.27 11.27
CA VAL A 114 -16.52 -1.76 9.95
C VAL A 114 -17.83 -2.44 9.54
N PRO A 115 -18.96 -1.72 9.54
CA PRO A 115 -20.24 -2.31 9.17
C PRO A 115 -20.22 -2.72 7.69
N LEU A 116 -20.78 -3.88 7.41
CA LEU A 116 -20.89 -4.45 6.06
C LEU A 116 -22.33 -4.33 5.60
N GLU A 117 -22.53 -3.82 4.40
CA GLU A 117 -23.82 -3.76 3.74
C GLU A 117 -24.08 -5.04 2.95
N GLU A 118 -25.34 -5.48 2.90
CA GLU A 118 -25.74 -6.61 2.05
C GLU A 118 -25.76 -6.18 0.57
N GLY A 119 -25.28 -7.04 -0.30
CA GLY A 119 -25.33 -6.80 -1.74
C GLY A 119 -24.00 -6.43 -2.38
N CYS A 120 -23.10 -7.37 -2.41
CA CYS A 120 -21.95 -7.32 -3.30
C CYS A 120 -22.43 -7.25 -4.76
N LYS A 121 -21.78 -6.43 -5.59
CA LYS A 121 -22.03 -6.41 -7.04
C LYS A 121 -21.59 -7.71 -7.74
N ASP A 122 -21.08 -8.67 -6.98
CA ASP A 122 -20.68 -9.98 -7.46
C ASP A 122 -21.93 -10.85 -7.63
N LYS A 123 -22.45 -10.89 -8.86
CA LYS A 123 -23.65 -11.64 -9.20
C LYS A 123 -23.51 -13.16 -8.95
N ASP A 124 -22.26 -13.62 -8.84
CA ASP A 124 -21.94 -15.04 -8.69
C ASP A 124 -21.89 -15.49 -7.21
N ASN A 125 -21.93 -14.56 -6.25
CA ASN A 125 -21.91 -14.89 -4.83
C ASN A 125 -22.93 -14.11 -4.00
N PRO A 126 -24.11 -14.68 -3.75
CA PRO A 126 -25.19 -14.01 -3.00
C PRO A 126 -24.88 -13.78 -1.52
N PHE A 127 -23.79 -14.36 -1.00
CA PHE A 127 -23.38 -14.25 0.41
C PHE A 127 -22.32 -13.17 0.65
N CYS A 128 -21.93 -12.41 -0.38
CA CYS A 128 -20.94 -11.36 -0.23
C CYS A 128 -21.53 -10.13 0.46
N LYS A 129 -20.88 -9.68 1.52
CA LYS A 129 -21.14 -8.40 2.17
C LYS A 129 -19.99 -7.43 1.87
N GLU A 130 -20.31 -6.17 1.69
CA GLU A 130 -19.34 -5.18 1.24
C GLU A 130 -19.40 -3.90 2.07
N ALA A 131 -18.25 -3.32 2.36
CA ALA A 131 -18.13 -1.93 2.82
C ALA A 131 -17.21 -1.16 1.88
N ASN A 132 -17.62 0.05 1.53
CA ASN A 132 -16.92 0.89 0.58
C ASN A 132 -16.53 2.22 1.20
N TRP A 133 -15.24 2.53 1.15
CA TRP A 133 -14.70 3.85 1.45
C TRP A 133 -14.15 4.42 0.14
N LYS A 134 -14.62 5.60 -0.25
CA LYS A 134 -14.29 6.18 -1.56
C LYS A 134 -13.64 7.55 -1.39
N ASN A 135 -12.66 7.83 -2.25
CA ASN A 135 -12.04 9.15 -2.43
C ASN A 135 -11.53 9.77 -1.12
N LEU A 136 -10.88 8.96 -0.30
CA LEU A 136 -10.28 9.42 0.96
C LEU A 136 -8.84 9.89 0.74
N LYS A 137 -8.40 10.87 1.51
CA LYS A 137 -6.99 11.11 1.73
C LYS A 137 -6.41 10.03 2.63
N VAL A 138 -5.09 9.89 2.65
CA VAL A 138 -4.40 8.87 3.46
C VAL A 138 -4.70 9.06 4.94
N GLU A 139 -4.69 10.31 5.42
CA GLU A 139 -4.96 10.69 6.80
C GLU A 139 -6.38 10.31 7.22
N ASP A 140 -7.38 10.62 6.39
CA ASP A 140 -8.79 10.30 6.65
C ASP A 140 -9.01 8.79 6.74
N ALA A 141 -8.31 8.02 5.88
CA ALA A 141 -8.35 6.57 5.92
C ALA A 141 -7.68 6.00 7.19
N LEU A 142 -6.57 6.58 7.64
CA LEU A 142 -5.90 6.22 8.89
C LEU A 142 -6.76 6.56 10.11
N GLU A 143 -7.45 7.69 10.10
CA GLU A 143 -8.37 8.11 11.16
C GLU A 143 -9.52 7.11 11.29
N LYS A 144 -10.09 6.64 10.20
CA LYS A 144 -11.11 5.58 10.21
C LYS A 144 -10.63 4.27 10.86
N LEU A 145 -9.34 4.00 10.83
CA LEU A 145 -8.70 2.86 11.50
C LEU A 145 -8.03 3.24 12.83
N ALA A 146 -8.37 4.38 13.44
CA ALA A 146 -7.75 4.83 14.69
C ALA A 146 -7.91 3.80 15.83
N GLY A 147 -9.06 3.12 15.90
CA GLY A 147 -9.35 2.08 16.90
C GLY A 147 -8.51 0.80 16.77
N VAL A 148 -7.73 0.63 15.69
CA VAL A 148 -6.88 -0.55 15.48
C VAL A 148 -5.49 -0.30 16.08
N ASP A 149 -5.12 -1.04 17.13
CA ASP A 149 -3.77 -0.99 17.71
C ASP A 149 -2.87 -2.05 17.10
N VAL A 150 -2.02 -1.61 16.16
CA VAL A 150 -1.08 -2.48 15.43
C VAL A 150 -0.11 -3.21 16.37
N ARG A 151 0.34 -2.57 17.46
CA ARG A 151 1.33 -3.16 18.38
C ARG A 151 0.73 -4.29 19.20
N LEU A 152 -0.50 -4.10 19.67
CA LEU A 152 -1.23 -5.12 20.43
C LEU A 152 -1.59 -6.32 19.54
N GLU A 153 -2.06 -6.06 18.34
CA GLU A 153 -2.39 -7.10 17.36
C GLU A 153 -1.15 -7.96 17.01
N LEU A 154 0.00 -7.34 16.75
CA LEU A 154 1.24 -8.06 16.47
C LEU A 154 1.77 -8.86 17.67
N LYS A 155 1.60 -8.37 18.90
CA LYS A 155 2.00 -9.11 20.12
C LYS A 155 1.16 -10.37 20.26
N LYS A 156 -0.15 -10.27 20.14
CA LYS A 156 -1.06 -11.41 20.25
C LYS A 156 -0.77 -12.48 19.20
N GLN A 157 -0.53 -12.10 17.96
CA GLN A 157 -0.16 -13.08 16.93
C GLN A 157 1.12 -13.84 17.24
N LYS A 158 2.11 -13.18 17.86
CA LYS A 158 3.34 -13.87 18.30
C LYS A 158 3.08 -14.86 19.42
N GLU A 159 2.22 -14.52 20.38
CA GLU A 159 1.81 -15.40 21.48
C GLU A 159 1.03 -16.62 20.98
N ASP A 160 0.08 -16.42 20.07
CA ASP A 160 -0.71 -17.51 19.48
C ASP A 160 0.18 -18.49 18.69
N LYS A 161 1.11 -17.99 17.86
CA LYS A 161 2.08 -18.84 17.16
C LYS A 161 2.99 -19.62 18.09
N LYS A 162 3.42 -19.02 19.20
CA LYS A 162 4.23 -19.71 20.20
C LYS A 162 3.44 -20.85 20.86
N ASN A 163 2.21 -20.58 21.26
CA ASN A 163 1.32 -21.57 21.87
C ASN A 163 1.00 -22.74 20.92
N GLU A 164 0.84 -22.48 19.63
CA GLU A 164 0.65 -23.54 18.61
C GLU A 164 1.90 -24.40 18.44
N THR A 165 3.09 -23.80 18.50
CA THR A 165 4.36 -24.54 18.38
C THR A 165 4.60 -25.42 19.59
N ASP A 166 4.25 -24.96 20.80
CA ASP A 166 4.39 -25.69 22.04
C ASP A 166 3.37 -26.85 22.17
N ARG A 167 2.21 -26.73 21.53
CA ARG A 167 1.20 -27.82 21.46
C ARG A 167 1.55 -28.93 20.46
N LYS A 168 2.46 -28.68 19.53
CA LYS A 168 2.91 -29.66 18.50
C LYS A 168 4.18 -30.42 18.89
N LYS A 169 4.77 -30.09 20.04
CA LYS A 169 5.88 -30.84 20.69
C LYS A 169 5.33 -31.78 21.76
#